data_c3dfae86ef6c65389196a6f88a4a2203
#
_entry.id   c3dfae86ef6c65389196a6f88a4a2203
#
_cell.length_a   1.000
_cell.length_b   1.000
_cell.length_c   1.000
_cell.angle_alpha   90.00
_cell.angle_beta   90.00
_cell.angle_gamma   90.00
#
_symmetry.space_group_name_H-M   'P 1'
#
loop_
_entity.id
_entity.type
_entity.pdbx_description
1 polymer ?
#
loop_
_entity_poly.entity_id
_entity_poly.type
_entity_poly.pdbx_seq_one_letter_code
_entity_poly.pdbx_strand_id
1 'polypeptide(L)'
;MKEILVKVLKTVLKRLAHLTLWRYRPGIIGVTGSVGKTSAKMAIAAVLKGERLVRFAKGNFNNEIGLPLSILGDYGEIKGFLFWPIVLYKSLWQALGPKNRNYPELLVLEYAADKPGDIKYLLSVARPNVSVVTAIGDIPVHVEFFSGPEEFSREKGR
;
A
#
# COMPACT_ATOMS: atom_id res chain seq x y z
N MET A 1 13.72 -7.88 -21.21
CA MET A 1 13.99 -8.74 -20.06
C MET A 1 13.64 -8.08 -18.73
N LYS A 2 14.13 -6.87 -18.44
CA LYS A 2 13.84 -6.15 -17.17
C LYS A 2 12.33 -5.90 -16.92
N GLU A 3 11.58 -5.51 -17.93
CA GLU A 3 10.13 -5.24 -17.80
C GLU A 3 9.31 -6.48 -17.45
N ILE A 4 9.63 -7.61 -18.06
CA ILE A 4 8.97 -8.89 -17.78
C ILE A 4 9.22 -9.30 -16.32
N LEU A 5 10.47 -9.16 -15.84
CA LEU A 5 10.83 -9.46 -14.46
C LEU A 5 10.07 -8.60 -13.47
N VAL A 6 9.94 -7.30 -13.74
CA VAL A 6 9.16 -6.37 -12.89
C VAL A 6 7.68 -6.75 -12.90
N LYS A 7 7.11 -7.11 -14.04
CA LYS A 7 5.70 -7.54 -14.14
C LYS A 7 5.45 -8.83 -13.35
N VAL A 8 6.36 -9.79 -13.46
CA VAL A 8 6.29 -11.04 -12.68
C VAL A 8 6.37 -10.73 -11.18
N LEU A 9 7.34 -9.89 -10.76
CA LEU A 9 7.51 -9.48 -9.37
C LEU A 9 6.24 -8.83 -8.80
N LYS A 10 5.64 -7.86 -9.51
CA LYS A 10 4.37 -7.23 -9.13
C LYS A 10 3.26 -8.26 -8.93
N THR A 11 3.15 -9.23 -9.83
CA THR A 11 2.14 -10.30 -9.75
C THR A 11 2.36 -11.19 -8.53
N VAL A 12 3.61 -11.59 -8.26
CA VAL A 12 3.96 -12.43 -7.11
C VAL A 12 3.69 -11.68 -5.80
N LEU A 13 4.15 -10.43 -5.68
CA LEU A 13 3.91 -9.60 -4.50
C LEU A 13 2.41 -9.41 -4.23
N LYS A 14 1.63 -9.13 -5.27
CA LYS A 14 0.17 -9.01 -5.17
C LYS A 14 -0.46 -10.29 -4.63
N ARG A 15 -0.08 -11.46 -5.15
CA ARG A 15 -0.62 -12.76 -4.71
C ARG A 15 -0.25 -13.05 -3.25
N LEU A 16 1.00 -12.79 -2.86
CA LEU A 16 1.46 -12.96 -1.47
C LEU A 16 0.71 -12.00 -0.52
N ALA A 17 0.50 -10.75 -0.94
CA ALA A 17 -0.30 -9.79 -0.19
C ALA A 17 -1.74 -10.29 0.00
N HIS A 18 -2.40 -10.80 -1.05
CA HIS A 18 -3.74 -11.37 -0.94
C HIS A 18 -3.80 -12.56 0.02
N LEU A 19 -2.85 -13.49 -0.07
CA LEU A 19 -2.78 -14.65 0.83
C LEU A 19 -2.61 -14.19 2.29
N THR A 20 -1.75 -13.20 2.51
CA THR A 20 -1.53 -12.62 3.84
C THR A 20 -2.78 -11.94 4.37
N LEU A 21 -3.45 -11.10 3.56
CA LEU A 21 -4.69 -10.43 3.95
C LEU A 21 -5.82 -11.43 4.23
N TRP A 22 -5.95 -12.45 3.39
CA TRP A 22 -6.94 -13.53 3.60
C TRP A 22 -6.70 -14.27 4.91
N ARG A 23 -5.43 -14.56 5.23
CA ARG A 23 -5.04 -15.32 6.42
C ARG A 23 -5.22 -14.53 7.72
N TYR A 24 -4.77 -13.27 7.74
CA TYR A 24 -4.71 -12.46 8.96
C TYR A 24 -5.94 -11.57 9.13
N ARG A 25 -6.58 -11.19 8.06
CA ARG A 25 -7.78 -10.32 8.03
C ARG A 25 -7.63 -9.04 8.85
N PRO A 26 -6.54 -8.28 8.67
CA PRO A 26 -6.39 -7.01 9.37
C PRO A 26 -7.44 -6.00 8.90
N GLY A 27 -7.82 -5.07 9.77
CA GLY A 27 -8.52 -3.87 9.32
C GLY A 27 -7.60 -3.00 8.48
N ILE A 28 -8.12 -2.41 7.40
CA ILE A 28 -7.34 -1.58 6.47
C ILE A 28 -7.91 -0.17 6.45
N ILE A 29 -7.07 0.81 6.77
CA ILE A 29 -7.35 2.23 6.61
C ILE A 29 -6.55 2.72 5.42
N GLY A 30 -7.24 3.15 4.37
CA GLY A 30 -6.63 3.72 3.17
C GLY A 30 -6.55 5.23 3.25
N VAL A 31 -5.39 5.81 2.93
CA VAL A 31 -5.20 7.26 2.87
C VAL A 31 -4.83 7.66 1.45
N THR A 32 -5.59 8.57 0.86
CA THR A 32 -5.32 9.15 -0.47
C THR A 32 -5.49 10.66 -0.46
N GLY A 33 -5.16 11.32 -1.56
CA GLY A 33 -5.25 12.77 -1.75
C GLY A 33 -4.05 13.33 -2.50
N SER A 34 -4.01 14.64 -2.71
CA SER A 34 -2.87 15.31 -3.35
C SER A 34 -1.80 15.67 -2.32
N VAL A 35 -2.19 16.28 -1.22
CA VAL A 35 -1.31 16.79 -0.15
C VAL A 35 -1.74 16.21 1.19
N GLY A 36 -0.78 16.02 2.11
CA GLY A 36 -1.07 15.64 3.50
C GLY A 36 -1.26 14.14 3.75
N LYS A 37 -1.17 13.27 2.74
CA LYS A 37 -1.31 11.80 2.88
C LYS A 37 -0.40 11.22 3.96
N THR A 38 0.89 11.51 3.88
CA THR A 38 1.89 10.98 4.81
C THR A 38 1.66 11.48 6.24
N SER A 39 1.32 12.77 6.41
CA SER A 39 1.00 13.34 7.73
C SER A 39 -0.26 12.71 8.32
N ALA A 40 -1.32 12.57 7.52
CA ALA A 40 -2.56 11.91 7.95
C ALA A 40 -2.32 10.44 8.34
N LYS A 41 -1.58 9.69 7.51
CA LYS A 41 -1.17 8.30 7.79
C LYS A 41 -0.43 8.18 9.13
N MET A 42 0.53 9.09 9.39
CA MET A 42 1.31 9.08 10.62
C MET A 42 0.45 9.45 11.84
N ALA A 43 -0.43 10.44 11.73
CA ALA A 43 -1.34 10.85 12.79
C ALA A 43 -2.32 9.72 13.16
N ILE A 44 -2.95 9.10 12.16
CA ILE A 44 -3.84 7.95 12.34
C ILE A 44 -3.10 6.79 13.05
N ALA A 45 -1.90 6.47 12.57
CA ALA A 45 -1.10 5.40 13.18
C ALA A 45 -0.69 5.74 14.61
N ALA A 46 -0.35 6.99 14.92
CA ALA A 46 0.04 7.41 16.26
C ALA A 46 -1.11 7.26 17.26
N VAL A 47 -2.32 7.65 16.88
CA VAL A 47 -3.52 7.52 17.73
C VAL A 47 -3.85 6.04 17.98
N LEU A 48 -3.84 5.22 16.94
CA LEU A 48 -4.29 3.82 17.04
C LEU A 48 -3.27 2.89 17.71
N LYS A 49 -1.98 3.23 17.69
CA LYS A 49 -0.91 2.42 18.31
C LYS A 49 -1.04 2.27 19.83
N GLY A 50 -1.76 3.17 20.49
CA GLY A 50 -2.01 3.08 21.93
C GLY A 50 -2.90 1.89 22.30
N GLU A 51 -3.72 1.40 21.39
CA GLU A 51 -4.73 0.38 21.67
C GLU A 51 -4.62 -0.88 20.79
N ARG A 52 -3.93 -0.81 19.66
CA ARG A 52 -3.89 -1.87 18.65
C ARG A 52 -2.49 -2.09 18.09
N LEU A 53 -2.25 -3.29 17.59
CA LEU A 53 -1.07 -3.57 16.78
C LEU A 53 -1.25 -2.95 15.38
N VAL A 54 -0.63 -1.78 15.16
CA VAL A 54 -0.76 -1.02 13.92
C VAL A 54 0.55 -1.06 13.12
N ARG A 55 0.43 -1.35 11.83
CA ARG A 55 1.49 -1.11 10.85
C ARG A 55 1.05 -0.03 9.87
N PHE A 56 1.95 0.86 9.55
CA PHE A 56 1.75 1.87 8.50
C PHE A 56 2.90 1.83 7.51
N ALA A 57 2.62 2.15 6.25
CA ALA A 57 3.63 2.20 5.21
C ALA A 57 4.71 3.24 5.56
N LYS A 58 5.96 2.81 5.62
CA LYS A 58 7.12 3.70 5.78
C LYS A 58 7.55 4.23 4.42
N GLY A 59 8.07 5.45 4.39
CA GLY A 59 8.50 6.07 3.13
C GLY A 59 7.38 6.15 2.09
N ASN A 60 7.75 6.05 0.81
CA ASN A 60 6.86 6.18 -0.35
C ASN A 60 6.33 4.82 -0.85
N PHE A 61 6.02 3.88 0.06
CA PHE A 61 5.43 2.59 -0.30
C PHE A 61 3.93 2.69 -0.60
N ASN A 62 3.58 3.49 -1.61
CA ASN A 62 2.21 3.88 -1.97
C ASN A 62 1.82 3.49 -3.40
N ASN A 63 2.67 2.71 -4.09
CA ASN A 63 2.53 2.29 -5.48
C ASN A 63 2.38 0.77 -5.63
N GLU A 64 2.40 0.29 -6.88
CA GLU A 64 2.19 -1.11 -7.26
C GLU A 64 3.14 -2.14 -6.59
N ILE A 65 4.33 -1.70 -6.14
CA ILE A 65 5.31 -2.53 -5.41
C ILE A 65 5.25 -2.22 -3.92
N GLY A 66 5.17 -0.93 -3.58
CA GLY A 66 5.23 -0.46 -2.20
C GLY A 66 4.03 -0.89 -1.36
N LEU A 67 2.80 -0.82 -1.92
CA LEU A 67 1.60 -1.21 -1.19
C LEU A 67 1.65 -2.70 -0.77
N PRO A 68 1.95 -3.66 -1.66
CA PRO A 68 2.16 -5.05 -1.25
C PRO A 68 3.25 -5.21 -0.20
N LEU A 69 4.38 -4.51 -0.33
CA LEU A 69 5.47 -4.57 0.65
C LEU A 69 5.03 -4.13 2.05
N SER A 70 4.21 -3.08 2.15
CA SER A 70 3.65 -2.60 3.43
C SER A 70 2.72 -3.63 4.10
N ILE A 71 2.06 -4.47 3.31
CA ILE A 71 1.23 -5.57 3.81
C ILE A 71 2.10 -6.73 4.28
N LEU A 72 3.14 -7.07 3.50
CA LEU A 72 4.00 -8.22 3.72
C LEU A 72 5.01 -8.02 4.85
N GLY A 73 5.41 -6.78 5.16
CA GLY A 73 6.37 -6.51 6.21
C GLY A 73 6.52 -5.03 6.56
N ASP A 74 7.40 -4.75 7.50
CA ASP A 74 7.77 -3.40 7.90
C ASP A 74 9.09 -3.01 7.23
N TYR A 75 9.03 -2.84 5.90
CA TYR A 75 10.18 -2.45 5.10
C TYR A 75 10.27 -0.91 5.03
N GLY A 76 11.46 -0.34 5.28
CA GLY A 76 11.70 1.11 5.13
C GLY A 76 12.23 1.49 3.75
N GLU A 77 13.05 0.62 3.16
CA GLU A 77 13.73 0.86 1.89
C GLU A 77 14.01 -0.45 1.14
N ILE A 78 14.10 -0.34 -0.18
CA ILE A 78 14.50 -1.45 -1.06
C ILE A 78 16.00 -1.33 -1.30
N LYS A 79 16.83 -2.09 -0.57
CA LYS A 79 18.28 -2.03 -0.67
C LYS A 79 18.92 -3.42 -0.81
N GLY A 80 19.93 -3.49 -1.68
CA GLY A 80 20.77 -4.67 -1.86
C GLY A 80 20.12 -5.80 -2.68
N PHE A 81 20.97 -6.68 -3.20
CA PHE A 81 20.52 -7.77 -4.08
C PHE A 81 19.77 -8.88 -3.33
N LEU A 82 20.03 -9.06 -2.04
CA LEU A 82 19.34 -10.04 -1.20
C LEU A 82 17.96 -9.58 -0.73
N PHE A 83 17.60 -8.32 -0.96
CA PHE A 83 16.30 -7.79 -0.52
C PHE A 83 15.12 -8.65 -1.03
N TRP A 84 15.06 -8.91 -2.32
CA TRP A 84 13.95 -9.64 -2.92
C TRP A 84 13.86 -11.10 -2.48
N PRO A 85 14.95 -11.89 -2.47
CA PRO A 85 14.93 -13.24 -1.91
C PRO A 85 14.43 -13.27 -0.46
N ILE A 86 14.89 -12.34 0.37
CA ILE A 86 14.48 -12.27 1.79
C ILE A 86 12.99 -11.91 1.91
N VAL A 87 12.52 -10.91 1.15
CA VAL A 87 11.11 -10.52 1.14
C VAL A 87 10.23 -11.70 0.72
N LEU A 88 10.56 -12.36 -0.39
CA LEU A 88 9.78 -13.48 -0.91
C LEU A 88 9.76 -14.65 0.08
N TYR A 89 10.90 -15.01 0.66
CA TYR A 89 10.98 -16.07 1.66
C TYR A 89 10.13 -15.75 2.90
N LYS A 90 10.32 -14.56 3.51
CA LYS A 90 9.56 -14.13 4.68
C LYS A 90 8.06 -14.06 4.41
N SER A 91 7.68 -13.54 3.24
CA SER A 91 6.27 -13.43 2.86
C SER A 91 5.62 -14.79 2.63
N LEU A 92 6.35 -15.73 2.02
CA LEU A 92 5.88 -17.10 1.84
C LEU A 92 5.74 -17.82 3.20
N TRP A 93 6.73 -17.66 4.08
CA TRP A 93 6.67 -18.21 5.44
C TRP A 93 5.50 -17.60 6.23
N GLN A 94 5.26 -16.30 6.12
CA GLN A 94 4.11 -15.63 6.75
C GLN A 94 2.77 -16.12 6.20
N ALA A 95 2.71 -16.42 4.89
CA ALA A 95 1.49 -16.90 4.25
C ALA A 95 1.20 -18.38 4.55
N LEU A 96 2.21 -19.23 4.67
CA LEU A 96 2.05 -20.69 4.77
C LEU A 96 2.52 -21.29 6.10
N GLY A 97 3.47 -20.67 6.79
CA GLY A 97 4.04 -21.13 8.07
C GLY A 97 3.08 -20.95 9.26
N PRO A 98 3.53 -21.14 10.51
CA PRO A 98 2.72 -20.88 11.68
C PRO A 98 2.15 -19.45 11.72
N LYS A 99 0.91 -19.28 12.21
CA LYS A 99 0.28 -17.96 12.28
C LYS A 99 1.05 -17.05 13.24
N ASN A 100 1.60 -15.95 12.71
CA ASN A 100 2.31 -14.97 13.52
C ASN A 100 1.30 -14.13 14.31
N ARG A 101 1.32 -14.28 15.64
CA ARG A 101 0.43 -13.52 16.55
C ARG A 101 0.73 -12.03 16.60
N ASN A 102 1.96 -11.63 16.19
CA ASN A 102 2.38 -10.24 16.15
C ASN A 102 2.14 -9.57 14.78
N TYR A 103 1.38 -10.23 13.87
CA TYR A 103 0.93 -9.57 12.66
C TYR A 103 -0.05 -8.45 13.03
N PRO A 104 0.05 -7.25 12.42
CA PRO A 104 -0.78 -6.11 12.80
C PRO A 104 -2.28 -6.40 12.65
N GLU A 105 -3.05 -5.89 13.59
CA GLU A 105 -4.51 -5.90 13.57
C GLU A 105 -5.05 -4.84 12.60
N LEU A 106 -4.31 -3.73 12.44
CA LEU A 106 -4.63 -2.62 11.56
C LEU A 106 -3.46 -2.28 10.64
N LEU A 107 -3.78 -2.06 9.38
CA LEU A 107 -2.85 -1.55 8.36
C LEU A 107 -3.30 -0.14 7.94
N VAL A 108 -2.41 0.85 8.05
CA VAL A 108 -2.64 2.19 7.50
C VAL A 108 -1.82 2.31 6.23
N LEU A 109 -2.50 2.24 5.08
CA LEU A 109 -1.90 2.16 3.76
C LEU A 109 -2.12 3.47 2.99
N GLU A 110 -1.11 3.89 2.23
CA GLU A 110 -1.18 5.07 1.39
C GLU A 110 -1.41 4.66 -0.07
N TYR A 111 -2.40 5.28 -0.71
CA TYR A 111 -2.79 5.03 -2.10
C TYR A 111 -2.42 6.25 -2.94
N ALA A 112 -1.37 6.15 -3.74
CA ALA A 112 -0.99 7.19 -4.68
C ALA A 112 -1.46 6.86 -6.09
N ALA A 113 -1.86 7.89 -6.83
CA ALA A 113 -2.18 7.81 -8.25
C ALA A 113 -1.27 8.78 -9.00
N ASP A 114 -0.43 8.24 -9.86
CA ASP A 114 0.40 9.01 -10.79
C ASP A 114 -0.24 9.05 -12.18
N LYS A 115 -1.05 8.04 -12.53
CA LYS A 115 -1.77 7.91 -13.80
C LYS A 115 -3.14 7.26 -13.62
N PRO A 116 -4.04 7.40 -14.59
CA PRO A 116 -5.35 6.73 -14.59
C PRO A 116 -5.22 5.22 -14.42
N GLY A 117 -6.04 4.64 -13.53
CA GLY A 117 -6.07 3.21 -13.24
C GLY A 117 -5.18 2.77 -12.07
N ASP A 118 -4.29 3.63 -11.55
CA ASP A 118 -3.42 3.28 -10.43
C ASP A 118 -4.24 2.97 -9.16
N ILE A 119 -5.21 3.79 -8.81
CA ILE A 119 -6.09 3.53 -7.65
C ILE A 119 -6.84 2.22 -7.83
N LYS A 120 -7.39 1.97 -9.02
CA LYS A 120 -8.07 0.71 -9.33
C LYS A 120 -7.15 -0.49 -9.13
N TYR A 121 -5.89 -0.40 -9.56
CA TYR A 121 -4.90 -1.44 -9.33
C TYR A 121 -4.63 -1.63 -7.83
N LEU A 122 -4.37 -0.55 -7.09
CA LEU A 122 -4.07 -0.61 -5.65
C LEU A 122 -5.25 -1.17 -4.85
N LEU A 123 -6.49 -0.79 -5.17
CA LEU A 123 -7.70 -1.37 -4.60
C LEU A 123 -7.84 -2.86 -4.91
N SER A 124 -7.35 -3.31 -6.08
CA SER A 124 -7.30 -4.72 -6.43
C SER A 124 -6.24 -5.50 -5.66
N VAL A 125 -5.28 -4.85 -5.01
CA VAL A 125 -4.31 -5.45 -4.07
C VAL A 125 -4.88 -5.52 -2.67
N ALA A 126 -5.39 -4.39 -2.17
CA ALA A 126 -5.97 -4.28 -0.84
C ALA A 126 -7.13 -3.27 -0.88
N ARG A 127 -8.33 -3.70 -0.52
CA ARG A 127 -9.49 -2.82 -0.41
C ARG A 127 -9.61 -2.31 1.02
N PRO A 128 -9.61 -0.99 1.26
CA PRO A 128 -9.73 -0.45 2.61
C PRO A 128 -11.13 -0.66 3.19
N ASN A 129 -11.20 -0.84 4.51
CA ASN A 129 -12.45 -0.82 5.27
C ASN A 129 -12.89 0.63 5.54
N VAL A 130 -11.92 1.53 5.71
CA VAL A 130 -12.13 2.97 5.90
C VAL A 130 -11.20 3.70 4.96
N SER A 131 -11.72 4.69 4.24
CA SER A 131 -10.95 5.55 3.35
C SER A 131 -10.89 6.97 3.89
N VAL A 132 -9.70 7.54 3.92
CA VAL A 132 -9.43 8.93 4.29
C VAL A 132 -8.92 9.65 3.05
N VAL A 133 -9.69 10.61 2.57
CA VAL A 133 -9.29 11.48 1.48
C VAL A 133 -8.81 12.80 2.09
N THR A 134 -7.53 13.11 1.90
CA THR A 134 -6.96 14.40 2.31
C THR A 134 -7.26 15.48 1.28
N ALA A 135 -6.62 16.63 1.35
CA ALA A 135 -6.86 17.71 0.41
C ALA A 135 -6.58 17.26 -1.04
N ILE A 136 -7.50 17.55 -1.94
CA ILE A 136 -7.33 17.50 -3.38
C ILE A 136 -7.16 18.95 -3.83
N GLY A 137 -5.93 19.35 -4.22
CA GLY A 137 -5.65 20.72 -4.64
C GLY A 137 -6.27 21.04 -6.02
N ASP A 138 -6.50 22.32 -6.27
CA ASP A 138 -7.06 22.81 -7.56
C ASP A 138 -6.16 22.50 -8.75
N ILE A 139 -4.85 22.46 -8.53
CA ILE A 139 -3.85 21.98 -9.50
C ILE A 139 -3.12 20.78 -8.88
N PRO A 140 -3.62 19.56 -9.09
CA PRO A 140 -2.98 18.37 -8.53
C PRO A 140 -1.60 18.14 -9.15
N VAL A 141 -0.64 17.72 -8.33
CA VAL A 141 0.62 17.18 -8.83
C VAL A 141 0.31 15.98 -9.73
N HIS A 142 0.98 15.88 -10.88
CA HIS A 142 0.76 14.84 -11.93
C HIS A 142 -0.53 14.99 -12.75
N VAL A 143 -1.15 16.18 -12.77
CA VAL A 143 -2.34 16.42 -13.60
C VAL A 143 -2.05 16.21 -15.10
N GLU A 144 -0.79 16.34 -15.53
CA GLU A 144 -0.35 16.12 -16.90
C GLU A 144 -0.63 14.70 -17.45
N PHE A 145 -0.83 13.72 -16.58
CA PHE A 145 -1.19 12.34 -16.96
C PHE A 145 -2.70 12.08 -16.99
N PHE A 146 -3.50 13.09 -16.67
CA PHE A 146 -4.96 13.03 -16.66
C PHE A 146 -5.53 14.06 -17.63
N SER A 147 -6.74 13.83 -18.14
CA SER A 147 -7.42 14.77 -19.03
C SER A 147 -7.87 16.06 -18.31
N GLY A 148 -7.66 16.16 -16.98
CA GLY A 148 -7.96 17.34 -16.19
C GLY A 148 -8.15 17.03 -14.71
N PRO A 149 -8.37 18.08 -13.88
CA PRO A 149 -8.55 17.93 -12.42
C PRO A 149 -9.76 17.06 -12.03
N GLU A 150 -10.81 17.05 -12.86
CA GLU A 150 -12.02 16.26 -12.60
C GLU A 150 -11.76 14.75 -12.73
N GLU A 151 -11.01 14.31 -13.75
CA GLU A 151 -10.64 12.92 -13.90
C GLU A 151 -9.73 12.46 -12.76
N PHE A 152 -8.78 13.28 -12.38
CA PHE A 152 -7.90 13.03 -11.23
C PHE A 152 -8.68 12.89 -9.91
N SER A 153 -9.65 13.78 -9.67
CA SER A 153 -10.52 13.72 -8.49
C SER A 153 -11.39 12.46 -8.49
N ARG A 154 -11.94 12.10 -9.66
CA ARG A 154 -12.74 10.88 -9.84
C ARG A 154 -11.92 9.61 -9.62
N GLU A 155 -10.65 9.59 -10.05
CA GLU A 155 -9.76 8.46 -9.81
C GLU A 155 -9.50 8.25 -8.31
N LYS A 156 -9.30 9.33 -7.55
CA LYS A 156 -9.06 9.26 -6.09
C LYS A 156 -10.32 9.00 -5.27
N GLY A 157 -11.49 9.25 -5.82
CA GLY A 157 -12.79 9.00 -5.20
C GLY A 157 -13.32 7.57 -5.38
N ARG A 158 -12.58 6.70 -6.07
CA ARG A 158 -12.91 5.26 -6.25
C ARG A 158 -12.66 4.46 -5.00
#